data_91a6b5ce1460066151d8c0b3cdaf9bd8
#
_entry.id   91a6b5ce1460066151d8c0b3cdaf9bd8
#
_cell.length_a   1.000
_cell.length_b   1.000
_cell.length_c   1.000
_cell.angle_alpha   90.00
_cell.angle_beta   90.00
_cell.angle_gamma   90.00
#
_symmetry.space_group_name_H-M   'P 1'
#
loop_
_entity.id
_entity.type
_entity.pdbx_description
1 polymer ?
#
loop_
_entity_poly.entity_id
_entity_poly.type
_entity_poly.pdbx_seq_one_letter_code
_entity_poly.pdbx_strand_id
1 'polypeptide(L)'
;MKLDFAGERVLAVVAHPDDVELLCAGTLARGREDGATVGMCTMCRGNRGMAAGESANERSFGVSEVRQGEFTAAAKLLGAEVFFGGIGDGELEDIPKQRRELISIFRRYRPTLVLAHAPNDYHADHRAAFELAEAASWFACSAGHVTGEEPLERPPALWLMDTVEMHDFSPGFYVDVSEHVPLKRDMLGCHKSQLERAGDSDFAPLEQLMLRQAQVRGEQAGTEAAEAFRIHTVWKRVRAW
;
A
#
# COMPACT_ATOMS: atom_id res chain seq x y z
N MET A 1 2.63 25.11 0.05
CA MET A 1 3.70 24.47 0.83
C MET A 1 4.18 23.28 0.01
N LYS A 2 5.47 23.18 -0.30
CA LYS A 2 6.01 22.03 -1.06
C LYS A 2 6.17 20.87 -0.08
N LEU A 3 5.63 19.69 -0.40
CA LEU A 3 5.94 18.47 0.33
C LEU A 3 7.42 18.15 0.12
N ASP A 4 8.11 17.81 1.18
CA ASP A 4 9.50 17.39 1.17
C ASP A 4 9.61 16.08 1.98
N PHE A 5 10.09 15.03 1.31
CA PHE A 5 10.26 13.71 1.93
C PHE A 5 11.70 13.44 2.38
N ALA A 6 12.59 14.46 2.32
CA ALA A 6 13.98 14.27 2.70
C ALA A 6 14.11 13.70 4.13
N GLY A 7 14.84 12.60 4.26
CA GLY A 7 15.05 11.92 5.52
C GLY A 7 13.87 11.10 6.05
N GLU A 8 12.74 11.08 5.36
CA GLU A 8 11.61 10.23 5.73
C GLU A 8 11.90 8.75 5.43
N ARG A 9 11.26 7.90 6.21
CA ARG A 9 11.17 6.46 5.98
C ARG A 9 9.71 6.12 5.72
N VAL A 10 9.35 6.05 4.45
CA VAL A 10 7.95 5.88 4.02
C VAL A 10 7.66 4.41 3.79
N LEU A 11 6.67 3.86 4.49
CA LEU A 11 6.21 2.49 4.33
C LEU A 11 4.76 2.48 3.80
N ALA A 12 4.55 1.93 2.61
CA ALA A 12 3.21 1.57 2.17
C ALA A 12 2.80 0.23 2.80
N VAL A 13 1.63 0.19 3.45
CA VAL A 13 1.03 -1.02 4.02
C VAL A 13 -0.27 -1.26 3.29
N VAL A 14 -0.29 -2.30 2.47
CA VAL A 14 -1.43 -2.63 1.61
C VAL A 14 -1.94 -4.05 1.85
N ALA A 15 -3.15 -4.33 1.38
CA ALA A 15 -3.74 -5.65 1.49
C ALA A 15 -3.11 -6.62 0.49
N HIS A 16 -3.12 -6.29 -0.81
CA HIS A 16 -2.74 -7.23 -1.87
C HIS A 16 -1.49 -6.79 -2.64
N PRO A 17 -0.77 -7.75 -3.25
CA PRO A 17 0.28 -7.43 -4.23
C PRO A 17 -0.36 -6.80 -5.48
N ASP A 18 -0.18 -5.54 -5.74
CA ASP A 18 -0.66 -4.62 -6.79
C ASP A 18 -1.31 -3.33 -6.25
N ASP A 19 -1.78 -3.31 -5.00
CA ASP A 19 -2.40 -2.12 -4.40
C ASP A 19 -1.45 -0.91 -4.33
N VAL A 20 -0.15 -1.13 -4.12
CA VAL A 20 0.85 -0.04 -4.09
C VAL A 20 0.89 0.67 -5.43
N GLU A 21 0.92 -0.11 -6.50
CA GLU A 21 0.98 0.39 -7.87
C GLU A 21 -0.27 1.18 -8.21
N LEU A 22 -1.41 0.71 -7.77
CA LEU A 22 -2.70 1.38 -7.99
C LEU A 22 -2.79 2.71 -7.22
N LEU A 23 -2.33 2.75 -5.96
CA LEU A 23 -2.75 3.79 -5.01
C LEU A 23 -1.66 4.79 -4.61
N CYS A 24 -0.36 4.38 -4.56
CA CYS A 24 0.67 5.23 -3.98
C CYS A 24 2.09 5.09 -4.55
N ALA A 25 2.30 4.31 -5.61
CA ALA A 25 3.64 4.12 -6.18
C ALA A 25 4.27 5.42 -6.69
N GLY A 26 3.47 6.34 -7.24
CA GLY A 26 3.94 7.65 -7.67
C GLY A 26 4.44 8.51 -6.49
N THR A 27 3.73 8.50 -5.38
CA THR A 27 4.13 9.19 -4.15
C THR A 27 5.41 8.59 -3.56
N LEU A 28 5.55 7.26 -3.56
CA LEU A 28 6.78 6.60 -3.12
C LEU A 28 7.96 6.96 -4.04
N ALA A 29 7.74 7.00 -5.37
CA ALA A 29 8.77 7.38 -6.34
C ALA A 29 9.25 8.81 -6.11
N ARG A 30 8.32 9.74 -5.95
CA ARG A 30 8.62 11.13 -5.61
C ARG A 30 9.35 11.25 -4.28
N GLY A 31 8.88 10.50 -3.25
CA GLY A 31 9.53 10.49 -1.95
C GLY A 31 10.99 10.03 -2.05
N ARG A 32 11.26 9.01 -2.86
CA ARG A 32 12.62 8.53 -3.10
C ARG A 32 13.50 9.57 -3.79
N GLU A 33 12.97 10.28 -4.78
CA GLU A 33 13.71 11.39 -5.44
C GLU A 33 14.04 12.51 -4.47
N ASP A 34 13.15 12.80 -3.52
CA ASP A 34 13.39 13.77 -2.45
C ASP A 34 14.37 13.26 -1.36
N GLY A 35 14.82 11.99 -1.45
CA GLY A 35 15.78 11.40 -0.52
C GLY A 35 15.18 10.56 0.62
N ALA A 36 13.91 10.16 0.51
CA ALA A 36 13.33 9.21 1.44
C ALA A 36 13.85 7.78 1.22
N THR A 37 13.87 6.99 2.28
CA THR A 37 13.87 5.53 2.18
C THR A 37 12.44 5.05 1.99
N VAL A 38 12.19 4.16 1.03
CA VAL A 38 10.84 3.66 0.74
C VAL A 38 10.74 2.16 0.94
N GLY A 39 9.60 1.71 1.46
CA GLY A 39 9.28 0.30 1.69
C GLY A 39 7.87 -0.03 1.24
N MET A 40 7.66 -1.27 0.82
CA MET A 40 6.39 -1.83 0.38
C MET A 40 6.08 -3.07 1.22
N CYS A 41 4.93 -3.08 1.88
CA CYS A 41 4.43 -4.18 2.70
C CYS A 41 3.07 -4.63 2.20
N THR A 42 2.96 -5.88 1.73
CA THR A 42 1.67 -6.51 1.47
C THR A 42 1.32 -7.49 2.59
N MET A 43 0.11 -7.38 3.12
CA MET A 43 -0.35 -8.24 4.22
C MET A 43 -0.83 -9.60 3.71
N CYS A 44 -1.52 -9.61 2.57
CA CYS A 44 -2.05 -10.81 1.93
C CYS A 44 -1.06 -11.40 0.93
N ARG A 45 -1.22 -12.71 0.67
CA ARG A 45 -0.36 -13.47 -0.26
C ARG A 45 -0.77 -13.32 -1.73
N GLY A 46 -1.98 -12.84 -2.01
CA GLY A 46 -2.55 -12.85 -3.35
C GLY A 46 -3.00 -14.24 -3.81
N ASN A 47 -3.18 -15.19 -2.89
CA ASN A 47 -3.37 -16.60 -3.21
C ASN A 47 -4.78 -16.97 -3.75
N ARG A 48 -5.73 -16.03 -3.70
CA ARG A 48 -7.07 -16.19 -4.27
C ARG A 48 -7.33 -15.31 -5.50
N GLY A 49 -6.33 -14.57 -5.96
CA GLY A 49 -6.38 -13.78 -7.19
C GLY A 49 -6.24 -14.63 -8.44
N MET A 50 -7.17 -15.57 -8.68
CA MET A 50 -7.15 -16.53 -9.78
C MET A 50 -8.16 -16.15 -10.86
N ALA A 51 -7.87 -16.53 -12.12
CA ALA A 51 -8.80 -16.36 -13.23
C ALA A 51 -10.04 -17.25 -13.07
N ALA A 52 -11.18 -16.82 -13.63
CA ALA A 52 -12.41 -17.59 -13.62
C ALA A 52 -12.20 -18.96 -14.28
N GLY A 53 -12.64 -20.03 -13.60
CA GLY A 53 -12.52 -21.41 -14.11
C GLY A 53 -11.24 -22.15 -13.70
N GLU A 54 -10.31 -21.54 -13.00
CA GLU A 54 -9.15 -22.23 -12.43
C GLU A 54 -9.51 -22.96 -11.11
N SER A 55 -8.99 -24.19 -10.96
CA SER A 55 -9.25 -24.99 -9.75
C SER A 55 -8.42 -24.50 -8.55
N ALA A 56 -9.11 -24.17 -7.46
CA ALA A 56 -8.50 -23.58 -6.26
C ALA A 56 -7.56 -24.53 -5.48
N ASN A 57 -7.72 -25.85 -5.61
CA ASN A 57 -7.10 -26.80 -4.68
C ASN A 57 -5.64 -27.16 -4.97
N GLU A 58 -5.15 -26.96 -6.20
CA GLU A 58 -3.79 -27.37 -6.57
C GLU A 58 -2.84 -26.18 -6.84
N ARG A 59 -3.37 -24.98 -7.03
CA ARG A 59 -2.59 -23.81 -7.49
C ARG A 59 -2.41 -22.68 -6.48
N SER A 60 -3.13 -22.66 -5.35
CA SER A 60 -3.09 -21.51 -4.43
C SER A 60 -1.68 -21.21 -3.88
N PHE A 61 -0.84 -22.23 -3.70
CA PHE A 61 0.57 -22.03 -3.34
C PHE A 61 1.37 -21.44 -4.49
N GLY A 62 1.23 -21.97 -5.70
CA GLY A 62 1.93 -21.47 -6.89
C GLY A 62 1.55 -20.02 -7.23
N VAL A 63 0.27 -19.65 -7.11
CA VAL A 63 -0.21 -18.28 -7.31
C VAL A 63 0.41 -17.32 -6.31
N SER A 64 0.48 -17.71 -5.03
CA SER A 64 1.12 -16.90 -3.99
C SER A 64 2.59 -16.61 -4.30
N GLU A 65 3.35 -17.63 -4.70
CA GLU A 65 4.77 -17.47 -5.05
C GLU A 65 4.95 -16.56 -6.26
N VAL A 66 4.12 -16.72 -7.30
CA VAL A 66 4.13 -15.87 -8.49
C VAL A 66 3.86 -14.42 -8.10
N ARG A 67 2.77 -14.15 -7.38
CA ARG A 67 2.39 -12.78 -7.00
C ARG A 67 3.39 -12.11 -6.07
N GLN A 68 4.01 -12.85 -5.15
CA GLN A 68 5.10 -12.33 -4.32
C GLN A 68 6.35 -12.01 -5.15
N GLY A 69 6.65 -12.83 -6.16
CA GLY A 69 7.71 -12.57 -7.12
C GLY A 69 7.45 -11.30 -7.94
N GLU A 70 6.22 -11.12 -8.42
CA GLU A 70 5.76 -9.93 -9.16
C GLU A 70 5.86 -8.66 -8.29
N PHE A 71 5.38 -8.71 -7.06
CA PHE A 71 5.50 -7.62 -6.09
C PHE A 71 6.96 -7.25 -5.79
N THR A 72 7.82 -8.27 -5.64
CA THR A 72 9.25 -8.05 -5.44
C THR A 72 9.92 -7.41 -6.65
N ALA A 73 9.51 -7.82 -7.86
CA ALA A 73 10.00 -7.23 -9.11
C ALA A 73 9.59 -5.75 -9.24
N ALA A 74 8.33 -5.42 -8.91
CA ALA A 74 7.85 -4.05 -8.90
C ALA A 74 8.61 -3.19 -7.86
N ALA A 75 8.77 -3.70 -6.64
CA ALA A 75 9.54 -3.02 -5.58
C ALA A 75 11.00 -2.76 -6.01
N LYS A 76 11.61 -3.67 -6.77
CA LYS A 76 12.96 -3.50 -7.30
C LYS A 76 13.07 -2.33 -8.28
N LEU A 77 12.07 -2.10 -9.14
CA LEU A 77 12.04 -0.94 -10.03
C LEU A 77 12.03 0.38 -9.23
N LEU A 78 11.28 0.41 -8.15
CA LEU A 78 11.24 1.54 -7.24
C LEU A 78 12.48 1.62 -6.33
N GLY A 79 13.20 0.51 -6.10
CA GLY A 79 14.27 0.37 -5.11
C GLY A 79 13.75 0.40 -3.68
N ALA A 80 12.59 -0.17 -3.46
CA ALA A 80 11.95 -0.27 -2.16
C ALA A 80 12.36 -1.55 -1.42
N GLU A 81 12.40 -1.49 -0.08
CA GLU A 81 12.45 -2.68 0.78
C GLU A 81 11.09 -3.39 0.76
N VAL A 82 11.08 -4.71 0.82
CA VAL A 82 9.85 -5.54 0.71
C VAL A 82 9.56 -6.27 2.00
N PHE A 83 8.28 -6.28 2.39
CA PHE A 83 7.78 -7.01 3.56
C PHE A 83 6.49 -7.76 3.19
N PHE A 84 6.31 -8.93 3.80
CA PHE A 84 5.15 -9.79 3.60
C PHE A 84 4.52 -10.15 4.93
N GLY A 85 3.22 -9.90 5.10
CA GLY A 85 2.43 -10.32 6.25
C GLY A 85 2.08 -11.82 6.21
N GLY A 86 2.02 -12.39 5.01
CA GLY A 86 1.85 -13.83 4.80
C GLY A 86 0.44 -14.36 5.11
N ILE A 87 -0.59 -13.52 5.05
CA ILE A 87 -2.00 -13.86 5.33
C ILE A 87 -2.69 -14.33 4.04
N GLY A 88 -3.65 -15.22 4.12
CA GLY A 88 -4.49 -15.59 2.98
C GLY A 88 -5.46 -14.47 2.60
N ASP A 89 -5.74 -14.31 1.30
CA ASP A 89 -6.72 -13.33 0.83
C ASP A 89 -8.10 -13.63 1.44
N GLY A 90 -8.80 -12.61 1.94
CA GLY A 90 -10.07 -12.75 2.66
C GLY A 90 -9.93 -13.29 4.08
N GLU A 91 -8.72 -13.40 4.62
CA GLU A 91 -8.42 -13.85 5.98
C GLU A 91 -7.72 -12.75 6.80
N LEU A 92 -7.61 -11.54 6.23
CA LEU A 92 -7.00 -10.42 6.91
C LEU A 92 -7.97 -9.84 7.94
N GLU A 93 -7.52 -9.79 9.20
CA GLU A 93 -8.31 -9.32 10.34
C GLU A 93 -7.40 -8.62 11.36
N ASP A 94 -7.92 -7.61 12.08
CA ASP A 94 -7.18 -7.01 13.20
C ASP A 94 -7.21 -7.90 14.45
N ILE A 95 -6.50 -9.02 14.39
CA ILE A 95 -6.33 -9.96 15.51
C ILE A 95 -4.91 -9.89 16.09
N PRO A 96 -4.72 -10.29 17.36
CA PRO A 96 -3.43 -10.15 18.04
C PRO A 96 -2.24 -10.79 17.32
N LYS A 97 -2.44 -11.89 16.60
CA LYS A 97 -1.38 -12.57 15.84
C LYS A 97 -0.92 -11.73 14.65
N GLN A 98 -1.87 -11.29 13.82
CA GLN A 98 -1.57 -10.49 12.61
C GLN A 98 -1.06 -9.10 12.98
N ARG A 99 -1.63 -8.49 14.01
CA ARG A 99 -1.13 -7.22 14.56
C ARG A 99 0.32 -7.30 15.02
N ARG A 100 0.71 -8.38 15.70
CA ARG A 100 2.08 -8.59 16.17
C ARG A 100 3.08 -8.70 15.01
N GLU A 101 2.68 -9.34 13.90
CA GLU A 101 3.49 -9.41 12.69
C GLU A 101 3.75 -8.01 12.11
N LEU A 102 2.72 -7.20 11.98
CA LEU A 102 2.89 -5.84 11.45
C LEU A 102 3.67 -4.93 12.42
N ILE A 103 3.50 -5.10 13.75
CA ILE A 103 4.33 -4.41 14.75
C ILE A 103 5.82 -4.77 14.57
N SER A 104 6.15 -6.04 14.35
CA SER A 104 7.51 -6.49 14.06
C SER A 104 8.06 -5.83 12.79
N ILE A 105 7.28 -5.80 11.71
CA ILE A 105 7.66 -5.11 10.46
C ILE A 105 7.93 -3.63 10.72
N PHE A 106 7.06 -2.94 11.46
CA PHE A 106 7.24 -1.52 11.79
C PHE A 106 8.53 -1.29 12.58
N ARG A 107 8.83 -2.13 13.55
CA ARG A 107 10.04 -2.02 14.37
C ARG A 107 11.31 -2.29 13.56
N ARG A 108 11.29 -3.24 12.63
CA ARG A 108 12.40 -3.50 11.71
C ARG A 108 12.62 -2.35 10.73
N TYR A 109 11.57 -1.91 10.09
CA TYR A 109 11.65 -0.85 9.07
C TYR A 109 11.83 0.53 9.69
N ARG A 110 11.24 0.80 10.87
CA ARG A 110 11.22 2.09 11.57
C ARG A 110 10.62 3.23 10.73
N PRO A 111 9.36 3.10 10.27
CA PRO A 111 8.73 4.12 9.44
C PRO A 111 8.55 5.43 10.22
N THR A 112 8.69 6.55 9.51
CA THR A 112 8.30 7.88 9.99
C THR A 112 6.96 8.32 9.40
N LEU A 113 6.63 7.76 8.22
CA LEU A 113 5.36 7.94 7.52
C LEU A 113 4.87 6.57 7.02
N VAL A 114 3.60 6.30 7.24
CA VAL A 114 2.90 5.11 6.72
C VAL A 114 1.80 5.55 5.77
N LEU A 115 1.74 4.92 4.60
CA LEU A 115 0.62 5.02 3.67
C LEU A 115 -0.23 3.77 3.84
N ALA A 116 -1.52 3.91 4.13
CA ALA A 116 -2.43 2.81 4.39
C ALA A 116 -3.77 3.01 3.68
N HIS A 117 -4.52 1.93 3.49
CA HIS A 117 -5.87 1.99 2.94
C HIS A 117 -6.80 2.90 3.75
N ALA A 118 -7.89 3.33 3.13
CA ALA A 118 -8.96 4.09 3.79
C ALA A 118 -9.89 3.15 4.61
N PRO A 119 -10.44 3.60 5.74
CA PRO A 119 -11.34 2.79 6.57
C PRO A 119 -12.68 2.44 5.89
N ASN A 120 -13.09 3.22 4.89
CA ASN A 120 -14.36 3.04 4.19
C ASN A 120 -14.17 2.40 2.81
N ASP A 121 -13.07 1.68 2.59
CA ASP A 121 -12.83 0.97 1.34
C ASP A 121 -13.89 -0.13 1.12
N TYR A 122 -14.23 -0.38 -0.15
CA TYR A 122 -15.19 -1.42 -0.52
C TYR A 122 -14.68 -2.83 -0.18
N HIS A 123 -13.37 -3.07 -0.24
CA HIS A 123 -12.77 -4.38 -0.03
C HIS A 123 -12.55 -4.67 1.46
N ALA A 124 -12.97 -5.84 1.91
CA ALA A 124 -12.84 -6.24 3.32
C ALA A 124 -11.38 -6.26 3.79
N ASP A 125 -10.47 -6.83 2.98
CA ASP A 125 -9.04 -6.89 3.33
C ASP A 125 -8.41 -5.50 3.38
N HIS A 126 -8.85 -4.53 2.54
CA HIS A 126 -8.35 -3.15 2.60
C HIS A 126 -8.73 -2.49 3.92
N ARG A 127 -9.98 -2.68 4.38
CA ARG A 127 -10.41 -2.16 5.69
C ARG A 127 -9.64 -2.79 6.84
N ALA A 128 -9.42 -4.10 6.78
CA ALA A 128 -8.62 -4.82 7.78
C ALA A 128 -7.14 -4.38 7.76
N ALA A 129 -6.56 -4.13 6.58
CA ALA A 129 -5.21 -3.57 6.45
C ALA A 129 -5.10 -2.18 7.08
N PHE A 130 -6.13 -1.34 6.92
CA PHE A 130 -6.19 -0.04 7.62
C PHE A 130 -6.20 -0.23 9.14
N GLU A 131 -7.07 -1.07 9.70
CA GLU A 131 -7.18 -1.32 11.13
C GLU A 131 -5.86 -1.83 11.72
N LEU A 132 -5.21 -2.76 11.01
CA LEU A 132 -3.88 -3.27 11.39
C LEU A 132 -2.81 -2.18 11.35
N ALA A 133 -2.75 -1.36 10.29
CA ALA A 133 -1.78 -0.28 10.15
C ALA A 133 -1.97 0.81 11.23
N GLU A 134 -3.23 1.14 11.53
CA GLU A 134 -3.57 2.05 12.62
C GLU A 134 -3.10 1.50 13.96
N ALA A 135 -3.48 0.28 14.31
CA ALA A 135 -3.09 -0.37 15.55
C ALA A 135 -1.57 -0.52 15.68
N ALA A 136 -0.89 -0.99 14.62
CA ALA A 136 0.57 -1.15 14.62
C ALA A 136 1.29 0.19 14.82
N SER A 137 0.77 1.30 14.26
CA SER A 137 1.35 2.63 14.43
C SER A 137 1.40 3.07 15.91
N TRP A 138 0.44 2.62 16.73
CA TRP A 138 0.44 2.84 18.18
C TRP A 138 1.33 1.85 18.91
N PHE A 139 1.08 0.57 18.66
CA PHE A 139 1.64 -0.50 19.47
C PHE A 139 3.10 -0.77 19.17
N ALA A 140 3.62 -0.35 18.02
CA ALA A 140 5.05 -0.44 17.73
C ALA A 140 5.91 0.39 18.70
N CYS A 141 5.35 1.43 19.34
CA CYS A 141 6.01 2.23 20.37
C CYS A 141 5.91 1.64 21.78
N SER A 142 5.08 0.63 21.99
CA SER A 142 4.78 0.09 23.33
C SER A 142 5.69 -1.12 23.63
N ALA A 143 6.53 -1.01 24.66
CA ALA A 143 7.36 -2.13 25.11
C ALA A 143 6.54 -3.34 25.59
N GLY A 144 5.26 -3.15 25.99
CA GLY A 144 4.37 -4.23 26.39
C GLY A 144 3.92 -5.14 25.24
N HIS A 145 4.06 -4.69 23.98
CA HIS A 145 3.85 -5.53 22.80
C HIS A 145 5.17 -6.19 22.41
N VAL A 146 5.41 -7.39 22.96
CA VAL A 146 6.70 -8.09 22.79
C VAL A 146 6.81 -8.65 21.37
N THR A 147 7.83 -8.19 20.64
CA THR A 147 8.38 -8.76 19.40
C THR A 147 9.88 -9.01 19.60
N GLY A 148 10.61 -9.39 18.59
CA GLY A 148 12.07 -9.54 18.69
C GLY A 148 12.84 -8.22 18.57
N GLU A 149 12.16 -7.12 18.25
CA GLU A 149 12.75 -5.83 17.91
C GLU A 149 12.46 -4.76 18.97
N GLU A 150 13.33 -3.74 19.04
CA GLU A 150 13.16 -2.58 19.90
C GLU A 150 11.96 -1.72 19.48
N PRO A 151 11.18 -1.21 20.44
CA PRO A 151 10.09 -0.30 20.17
C PRO A 151 10.51 0.96 19.39
N LEU A 152 9.58 1.53 18.64
CA LEU A 152 9.77 2.85 18.04
C LEU A 152 9.74 3.93 19.12
N GLU A 153 10.52 4.99 18.94
CA GLU A 153 10.53 6.14 19.84
C GLU A 153 9.24 6.95 19.80
N ARG A 154 8.61 7.00 18.62
CA ARG A 154 7.37 7.74 18.37
C ARG A 154 6.53 7.08 17.29
N PRO A 155 5.20 7.23 17.33
CA PRO A 155 4.32 6.74 16.29
C PRO A 155 4.63 7.43 14.95
N PRO A 156 4.65 6.69 13.83
CA PRO A 156 4.73 7.30 12.50
C PRO A 156 3.48 8.13 12.21
N ALA A 157 3.62 9.12 11.31
CA ALA A 157 2.47 9.75 10.68
C ALA A 157 1.74 8.71 9.82
N LEU A 158 0.41 8.83 9.70
CA LEU A 158 -0.41 7.91 8.91
C LEU A 158 -1.21 8.70 7.88
N TRP A 159 -0.99 8.41 6.61
CA TRP A 159 -1.78 8.92 5.51
C TRP A 159 -2.68 7.82 4.96
N LEU A 160 -3.94 8.14 4.79
CA LEU A 160 -4.92 7.26 4.18
C LEU A 160 -4.91 7.49 2.68
N MET A 161 -4.69 6.43 1.92
CA MET A 161 -4.74 6.43 0.46
C MET A 161 -6.19 6.48 -0.03
N ASP A 162 -6.38 6.92 -1.25
CA ASP A 162 -7.64 6.84 -1.96
C ASP A 162 -8.10 5.37 -2.11
N THR A 163 -9.37 5.16 -2.46
CA THR A 163 -9.87 3.85 -2.88
C THR A 163 -9.68 3.67 -4.39
N VAL A 164 -9.57 2.43 -4.87
CA VAL A 164 -9.25 2.14 -6.28
C VAL A 164 -10.20 2.85 -7.26
N GLU A 165 -11.49 2.92 -6.94
CA GLU A 165 -12.49 3.60 -7.77
C GLU A 165 -12.89 4.98 -7.24
N MET A 166 -12.12 5.55 -6.33
CA MET A 166 -12.38 6.85 -5.71
C MET A 166 -13.70 6.91 -4.91
N HIS A 167 -14.29 5.74 -4.61
CA HIS A 167 -15.56 5.64 -3.93
C HIS A 167 -15.41 5.90 -2.43
N ASP A 168 -16.34 6.64 -1.83
CA ASP A 168 -16.35 6.98 -0.40
C ASP A 168 -15.06 7.60 0.17
N PHE A 169 -14.26 8.21 -0.69
CA PHE A 169 -13.03 8.89 -0.30
C PHE A 169 -13.07 10.39 -0.61
N SER A 170 -12.94 11.20 0.43
CA SER A 170 -12.79 12.64 0.32
C SER A 170 -11.32 13.01 0.52
N PRO A 171 -10.60 13.44 -0.54
CA PRO A 171 -9.21 13.86 -0.42
C PRO A 171 -9.03 15.03 0.54
N GLY A 172 -7.99 14.96 1.37
CA GLY A 172 -7.52 16.08 2.17
C GLY A 172 -6.41 16.87 1.47
N PHE A 173 -5.62 16.18 0.63
CA PHE A 173 -4.57 16.78 -0.19
C PHE A 173 -4.18 15.81 -1.32
N TYR A 174 -3.37 16.33 -2.25
CA TYR A 174 -2.89 15.60 -3.41
C TYR A 174 -1.37 15.66 -3.49
N VAL A 175 -0.78 14.59 -4.01
CA VAL A 175 0.62 14.54 -4.38
C VAL A 175 0.70 14.49 -5.89
N ASP A 176 1.35 15.48 -6.49
CA ASP A 176 1.62 15.50 -7.92
C ASP A 176 2.60 14.37 -8.28
N VAL A 177 2.17 13.48 -9.15
CA VAL A 177 2.92 12.32 -9.61
C VAL A 177 3.06 12.27 -11.13
N SER A 178 2.87 13.40 -11.80
CA SER A 178 2.86 13.51 -13.27
C SER A 178 4.12 12.89 -13.89
N GLU A 179 5.29 13.18 -13.35
CA GLU A 179 6.57 12.66 -13.84
C GLU A 179 6.80 11.17 -13.50
N HIS A 180 6.01 10.61 -12.56
CA HIS A 180 6.15 9.22 -12.07
C HIS A 180 5.15 8.24 -12.68
N VAL A 181 4.22 8.70 -13.52
CA VAL A 181 3.24 7.83 -14.20
C VAL A 181 3.92 6.72 -15.03
N PRO A 182 5.01 6.97 -15.77
CA PRO A 182 5.70 5.90 -16.49
C PRO A 182 6.22 4.80 -15.55
N LEU A 183 6.89 5.15 -14.45
CA LEU A 183 7.37 4.17 -13.47
C LEU A 183 6.21 3.40 -12.83
N LYS A 184 5.13 4.09 -12.48
CA LYS A 184 3.91 3.47 -11.93
C LYS A 184 3.32 2.42 -12.88
N ARG A 185 3.33 2.68 -14.19
CA ARG A 185 2.91 1.71 -15.22
C ARG A 185 3.87 0.52 -15.32
N ASP A 186 5.18 0.78 -15.31
CA ASP A 186 6.19 -0.28 -15.37
C ASP A 186 6.11 -1.20 -14.15
N MET A 187 5.87 -0.64 -12.95
CA MET A 187 5.67 -1.40 -11.72
C MET A 187 4.41 -2.27 -11.83
N LEU A 188 3.27 -1.70 -12.24
CA LEU A 188 2.04 -2.47 -12.45
C LEU A 188 2.23 -3.55 -13.52
N GLY A 189 3.03 -3.29 -14.56
CA GLY A 189 3.41 -4.24 -15.60
C GLY A 189 4.15 -5.48 -15.10
N CYS A 190 4.68 -5.46 -13.87
CA CYS A 190 5.25 -6.65 -13.23
C CYS A 190 4.18 -7.67 -12.79
N HIS A 191 2.94 -7.23 -12.53
CA HIS A 191 1.84 -8.06 -12.04
C HIS A 191 1.10 -8.78 -13.18
N LYS A 192 1.85 -9.55 -13.98
CA LYS A 192 1.34 -10.22 -15.18
C LYS A 192 0.17 -11.14 -14.88
N SER A 193 0.24 -11.89 -13.78
CA SER A 193 -0.84 -12.79 -13.35
C SER A 193 -2.18 -12.08 -13.16
N GLN A 194 -2.18 -10.79 -12.86
CA GLN A 194 -3.40 -9.99 -12.67
C GLN A 194 -3.79 -9.26 -13.96
N LEU A 195 -2.83 -8.79 -14.74
CA LEU A 195 -3.09 -8.11 -16.01
C LEU A 195 -3.67 -9.05 -17.06
N GLU A 196 -3.26 -10.31 -17.07
CA GLU A 196 -3.79 -11.35 -17.96
C GLU A 196 -5.26 -11.69 -17.68
N ARG A 197 -5.79 -11.33 -16.50
CA ARG A 197 -7.22 -11.45 -16.13
C ARG A 197 -8.13 -10.39 -16.75
N ALA A 198 -7.60 -9.43 -17.49
CA ALA A 198 -8.38 -8.36 -18.13
C ALA A 198 -9.48 -8.86 -19.09
N GLY A 199 -9.46 -10.15 -19.45
CA GLY A 199 -10.52 -10.83 -20.20
C GLY A 199 -11.67 -11.38 -19.35
N ASP A 200 -11.54 -11.40 -18.02
CA ASP A 200 -12.58 -11.85 -17.12
C ASP A 200 -13.67 -10.77 -17.01
N SER A 201 -14.94 -11.15 -17.18
CA SER A 201 -16.07 -10.21 -17.18
C SER A 201 -16.22 -9.41 -15.90
N ASP A 202 -15.70 -9.95 -14.79
CA ASP A 202 -15.85 -9.40 -13.44
C ASP A 202 -14.57 -8.72 -12.93
N PHE A 203 -13.55 -8.61 -13.80
CA PHE A 203 -12.28 -8.01 -13.44
C PHE A 203 -12.00 -6.78 -14.30
N ALA A 204 -11.96 -5.61 -13.66
CA ALA A 204 -11.69 -4.36 -14.36
C ALA A 204 -10.20 -4.29 -14.79
N PRO A 205 -9.88 -3.68 -15.96
CA PRO A 205 -8.51 -3.55 -16.42
C PRO A 205 -7.74 -2.59 -15.50
N LEU A 206 -6.86 -3.14 -14.67
CA LEU A 206 -6.15 -2.43 -13.59
C LEU A 206 -5.38 -1.20 -14.08
N GLU A 207 -4.70 -1.31 -15.24
CA GLU A 207 -3.96 -0.17 -15.79
C GLU A 207 -4.88 1.01 -16.13
N GLN A 208 -6.06 0.74 -16.70
CA GLN A 208 -7.02 1.80 -17.02
C GLN A 208 -7.60 2.44 -15.76
N LEU A 209 -7.88 1.64 -14.73
CA LEU A 209 -8.34 2.17 -13.43
C LEU A 209 -7.29 3.06 -12.80
N MET A 210 -6.04 2.62 -12.76
CA MET A 210 -4.91 3.37 -12.22
C MET A 210 -4.72 4.71 -12.94
N LEU A 211 -4.68 4.69 -14.27
CA LEU A 211 -4.47 5.90 -15.07
C LEU A 211 -5.65 6.86 -14.95
N ARG A 212 -6.88 6.35 -14.97
CA ARG A 212 -8.09 7.16 -14.78
C ARG A 212 -8.10 7.83 -13.41
N GLN A 213 -7.78 7.10 -12.35
CA GLN A 213 -7.70 7.67 -11.00
C GLN A 213 -6.66 8.78 -10.94
N ALA A 214 -5.44 8.51 -11.43
CA ALA A 214 -4.35 9.48 -11.43
C ALA A 214 -4.73 10.75 -12.20
N GLN A 215 -5.39 10.62 -13.37
CA GLN A 215 -5.86 11.75 -14.17
C GLN A 215 -6.95 12.55 -13.44
N VAL A 216 -8.00 11.88 -12.94
CA VAL A 216 -9.11 12.57 -12.24
C VAL A 216 -8.60 13.34 -11.02
N ARG A 217 -7.69 12.73 -10.26
CA ARG A 217 -7.07 13.40 -9.09
C ARG A 217 -6.11 14.50 -9.52
N GLY A 218 -5.44 14.35 -10.66
CA GLY A 218 -4.63 15.40 -11.28
C GLY A 218 -5.47 16.63 -11.66
N GLU A 219 -6.61 16.43 -12.34
CA GLU A 219 -7.55 17.50 -12.68
C GLU A 219 -8.03 18.25 -11.42
N GLN A 220 -8.34 17.53 -10.34
CA GLN A 220 -8.72 18.15 -9.07
C GLN A 220 -7.58 18.91 -8.40
N ALA A 221 -6.34 18.48 -8.60
CA ALA A 221 -5.14 19.09 -8.04
C ALA A 221 -4.55 20.21 -8.91
N GLY A 222 -4.99 20.34 -10.17
CA GLY A 222 -4.41 21.25 -11.16
C GLY A 222 -3.08 20.77 -11.72
N THR A 223 -2.87 19.44 -11.81
CA THR A 223 -1.69 18.79 -12.41
C THR A 223 -2.14 17.75 -13.45
N GLU A 224 -1.20 17.14 -14.20
CA GLU A 224 -1.53 16.09 -15.16
C GLU A 224 -1.97 14.80 -14.48
N ALA A 225 -1.31 14.42 -13.38
CA ALA A 225 -1.64 13.25 -12.60
C ALA A 225 -1.34 13.48 -11.11
N ALA A 226 -2.20 12.96 -10.25
CA ALA A 226 -2.00 13.02 -8.80
C ALA A 226 -2.47 11.74 -8.12
N GLU A 227 -1.91 11.49 -6.95
CA GLU A 227 -2.42 10.55 -5.95
C GLU A 227 -3.04 11.33 -4.80
N ALA A 228 -4.17 10.85 -4.28
CA ALA A 228 -4.94 11.55 -3.28
C ALA A 228 -4.82 10.90 -1.91
N PHE A 229 -4.69 11.73 -0.89
CA PHE A 229 -4.51 11.29 0.49
C PHE A 229 -5.37 12.09 1.46
N ARG A 230 -5.53 11.52 2.65
CA ARG A 230 -6.07 12.18 3.82
C ARG A 230 -5.18 11.87 5.02
N ILE A 231 -4.77 12.89 5.77
CA ILE A 231 -4.04 12.68 7.02
C ILE A 231 -4.96 12.04 8.04
N HIS A 232 -4.51 10.95 8.67
CA HIS A 232 -5.22 10.36 9.80
C HIS A 232 -4.96 11.20 11.04
N THR A 233 -5.93 12.03 11.40
CA THR A 233 -5.83 13.02 12.48
C THR A 233 -6.07 12.44 13.87
N VAL A 234 -5.49 11.30 14.18
CA VAL A 234 -5.54 10.74 15.52
C VAL A 234 -4.45 11.37 16.37
N TRP A 235 -4.79 11.71 17.59
CA TRP A 235 -3.89 12.32 18.55
C TRP A 235 -2.50 11.67 18.58
N LYS A 236 -1.44 12.47 18.60
CA LYS A 236 -0.01 12.12 18.51
C LYS A 236 0.52 11.72 17.10
N ARG A 237 -0.29 11.69 16.06
CA ARG A 237 0.14 11.30 14.71
C ARG A 237 0.12 12.43 13.70
N VAL A 238 -0.37 13.60 14.11
CA VAL A 238 -0.39 14.80 13.27
C VAL A 238 0.97 15.46 13.36
N ARG A 239 1.59 15.71 12.22
CA ARG A 239 2.81 16.50 12.10
C ARG A 239 2.53 17.80 11.36
N ALA A 240 3.22 18.87 11.74
CA ALA A 240 3.36 20.04 10.88
C ALA A 240 4.42 19.75 9.80
N TRP A 241 4.07 20.05 8.58
CA TRP A 241 4.93 19.85 7.41
C TRP A 241 5.42 21.20 6.88
#